data_b48f8964633dd58a64253eb3e35c44fc
#
_entry.id   b48f8964633dd58a64253eb3e35c44fc
#
_cell.length_a   1.000
_cell.length_b   1.000
_cell.length_c   1.000
_cell.angle_alpha   90.00
_cell.angle_beta   90.00
_cell.angle_gamma   90.00
#
_symmetry.space_group_name_H-M   'P 1'
#
loop_
_entity.id
_entity.type
_entity.pdbx_description
1 polymer ?
#
loop_
_entity_poly.entity_id
_entity_poly.type
_entity_poly.pdbx_seq_one_letter_code
_entity_poly.pdbx_strand_id
1 'polypeptide(L)'
;MKMTAPLMVTLLAAIGLALPSGLLAAESCVGCHAEKTPAAVAQWRQSAHGKAGIGCESCHGSDHDRILKGEAKVDLTRCAPCHPKATKEHQASRHGLGLHTGWGCTRNLPDRKKDECRFCHRQGDEAPSTLVQCARFLKQSSEMAHVGCNSCHMVEGSCDSCHSKHSTDLAIARDPASCAKCHMGPDHPQWEMWQTSEHGILNKSAGRKLGPDCQSCHMPAGTHNVSSGITMNSGGVPYPAGQRAKARDEMVKICSGCHAPSFARRELEQGDAVRSQSLAILKEAEETILDLNTLGLLDPMPDHRPPHPLSGFQLVTDAQMLYEDTSHIERLFFKMKKYDYAKTVKGAYHQNPAYAHWYGNAELKMDLIDIKSEARRLKERKKAEPGQAGIEEELRSLKGRFERGALSAGDYAKEKARLLDRGN
;
A
#
# COMPACT_ATOMS: atom_id res chain seq x y z
N MET A 1 40.07 -11.18 -87.68
CA MET A 1 39.13 -10.61 -86.68
C MET A 1 39.39 -11.22 -85.33
N LYS A 2 40.04 -10.55 -84.44
CA LYS A 2 40.37 -11.04 -83.10
C LYS A 2 39.30 -10.50 -82.13
N MET A 3 38.52 -11.39 -81.49
CA MET A 3 37.60 -11.06 -80.43
C MET A 3 38.34 -11.19 -79.10
N THR A 4 38.45 -10.11 -78.40
CA THR A 4 38.94 -10.03 -77.03
C THR A 4 37.75 -10.09 -76.05
N ALA A 5 37.78 -11.08 -75.14
CA ALA A 5 36.82 -11.22 -74.05
C ALA A 5 37.21 -10.32 -72.85
N PRO A 6 36.28 -9.74 -72.16
CA PRO A 6 36.61 -8.96 -70.94
C PRO A 6 36.65 -9.84 -69.68
N LEU A 7 37.69 -9.64 -68.93
CA LEU A 7 37.94 -10.25 -67.63
C LEU A 7 36.98 -9.64 -66.59
N MET A 8 36.08 -10.42 -66.03
CA MET A 8 35.16 -10.03 -64.98
C MET A 8 35.82 -10.23 -63.62
N VAL A 9 36.25 -9.16 -62.97
CA VAL A 9 36.80 -9.17 -61.61
C VAL A 9 35.62 -9.18 -60.61
N THR A 10 35.42 -10.34 -59.98
CA THR A 10 34.41 -10.47 -58.92
C THR A 10 34.97 -9.91 -57.61
N LEU A 11 34.45 -8.77 -57.20
CA LEU A 11 34.76 -8.15 -55.91
C LEU A 11 33.93 -8.82 -54.82
N LEU A 12 34.54 -9.74 -54.06
CA LEU A 12 33.94 -10.34 -52.85
C LEU A 12 33.96 -9.26 -51.76
N ALA A 13 32.83 -8.58 -51.57
CA ALA A 13 32.59 -7.74 -50.38
C ALA A 13 32.40 -8.64 -49.15
N ALA A 14 33.40 -8.69 -48.28
CA ALA A 14 33.29 -9.29 -46.96
C ALA A 14 32.36 -8.41 -46.12
N ILE A 15 31.08 -8.81 -45.98
CA ILE A 15 30.17 -8.24 -45.03
C ILE A 15 30.60 -8.76 -43.66
N GLY A 16 31.41 -7.97 -42.96
CA GLY A 16 31.68 -8.16 -41.53
C GLY A 16 30.40 -7.94 -40.75
N LEU A 17 29.71 -8.99 -40.38
CA LEU A 17 28.66 -8.92 -39.36
C LEU A 17 29.33 -8.51 -38.06
N ALA A 18 29.29 -7.20 -37.75
CA ALA A 18 29.60 -6.71 -36.43
C ALA A 18 28.51 -7.25 -35.51
N LEU A 19 28.81 -8.26 -34.71
CA LEU A 19 27.96 -8.70 -33.63
C LEU A 19 27.78 -7.51 -32.64
N PRO A 20 26.56 -7.21 -32.20
CA PRO A 20 26.35 -6.14 -31.24
C PRO A 20 27.18 -6.40 -29.98
N SER A 21 27.91 -5.39 -29.51
CA SER A 21 28.84 -5.46 -28.37
C SER A 21 28.24 -6.10 -27.12
N GLY A 22 26.93 -6.04 -26.96
CA GLY A 22 26.19 -6.66 -25.84
C GLY A 22 26.17 -8.17 -25.85
N LEU A 23 26.28 -8.83 -27.00
CA LEU A 23 26.35 -10.32 -27.06
C LEU A 23 27.68 -10.85 -26.53
N LEU A 24 28.79 -10.19 -26.82
CA LEU A 24 30.12 -10.59 -26.35
C LEU A 24 30.27 -10.38 -24.82
N ALA A 25 29.71 -9.34 -24.28
CA ALA A 25 29.74 -9.10 -22.83
C ALA A 25 28.84 -10.10 -22.05
N ALA A 26 27.67 -10.41 -22.60
CA ALA A 26 26.77 -11.43 -22.02
C ALA A 26 27.41 -12.82 -21.98
N GLU A 27 28.17 -13.21 -23.00
CA GLU A 27 28.86 -14.50 -23.04
C GLU A 27 29.93 -14.64 -21.95
N SER A 28 30.61 -13.56 -21.57
CA SER A 28 31.59 -13.57 -20.48
C SER A 28 30.95 -13.83 -19.13
N CYS A 29 29.83 -13.18 -18.82
CA CYS A 29 29.06 -13.42 -17.60
C CYS A 29 28.49 -14.83 -17.55
N VAL A 30 27.88 -15.28 -18.64
CA VAL A 30 27.27 -16.62 -18.78
C VAL A 30 28.31 -17.72 -18.64
N GLY A 31 29.54 -17.53 -19.13
CA GLY A 31 30.59 -18.54 -19.02
C GLY A 31 30.88 -18.95 -17.58
N CYS A 32 30.93 -18.02 -16.67
CA CYS A 32 31.12 -18.28 -15.24
C CYS A 32 29.79 -18.62 -14.52
N HIS A 33 28.75 -17.82 -14.76
CA HIS A 33 27.50 -17.95 -14.04
C HIS A 33 26.65 -19.16 -14.43
N ALA A 34 26.93 -19.81 -15.57
CA ALA A 34 26.35 -21.11 -15.90
C ALA A 34 26.68 -22.20 -14.87
N GLU A 35 27.82 -22.08 -14.18
CA GLU A 35 28.21 -22.97 -13.09
C GLU A 35 27.84 -22.41 -11.70
N LYS A 36 28.04 -21.08 -11.49
CA LYS A 36 27.84 -20.44 -10.19
C LYS A 36 26.38 -20.18 -9.85
N THR A 37 25.56 -19.78 -10.84
CA THR A 37 24.12 -19.47 -10.69
C THR A 37 23.33 -20.01 -11.89
N PRO A 38 23.32 -21.33 -12.11
CA PRO A 38 22.76 -21.95 -13.32
C PRO A 38 21.29 -21.61 -13.55
N ALA A 39 20.50 -21.50 -12.47
CA ALA A 39 19.08 -21.14 -12.55
C ALA A 39 18.86 -19.73 -13.13
N ALA A 40 19.66 -18.75 -12.70
CA ALA A 40 19.57 -17.38 -13.20
C ALA A 40 19.89 -17.31 -14.71
N VAL A 41 20.93 -18.02 -15.13
CA VAL A 41 21.31 -18.11 -16.56
C VAL A 41 20.23 -18.80 -17.38
N ALA A 42 19.67 -19.91 -16.90
CA ALA A 42 18.60 -20.63 -17.58
C ALA A 42 17.34 -19.78 -17.74
N GLN A 43 16.92 -19.07 -16.68
CA GLN A 43 15.78 -18.15 -16.72
C GLN A 43 16.02 -16.99 -17.68
N TRP A 44 17.20 -16.38 -17.64
CA TRP A 44 17.54 -15.29 -18.56
C TRP A 44 17.53 -15.76 -20.02
N ARG A 45 18.11 -16.91 -20.35
CA ARG A 45 18.09 -17.46 -21.71
C ARG A 45 16.68 -17.69 -22.26
N GLN A 46 15.75 -18.05 -21.41
CA GLN A 46 14.34 -18.23 -21.76
C GLN A 46 13.55 -16.92 -21.83
N SER A 47 14.04 -15.86 -21.22
CA SER A 47 13.37 -14.57 -21.15
C SER A 47 13.30 -13.86 -22.50
N ALA A 48 12.41 -12.89 -22.63
CA ALA A 48 12.35 -12.00 -23.77
C ALA A 48 13.65 -11.18 -23.91
N HIS A 49 14.27 -10.76 -22.80
CA HIS A 49 15.52 -10.04 -22.78
C HIS A 49 16.68 -10.88 -23.32
N GLY A 50 16.82 -12.11 -22.85
CA GLY A 50 17.85 -13.02 -23.35
C GLY A 50 17.68 -13.32 -24.83
N LYS A 51 16.45 -13.55 -25.30
CA LYS A 51 16.14 -13.77 -26.72
C LYS A 51 16.39 -12.52 -27.58
N ALA A 52 16.27 -11.35 -27.02
CA ALA A 52 16.58 -10.07 -27.68
C ALA A 52 18.07 -9.69 -27.57
N GLY A 53 18.93 -10.50 -26.96
CA GLY A 53 20.35 -10.23 -26.79
C GLY A 53 20.68 -9.16 -25.76
N ILE A 54 19.74 -8.85 -24.84
CA ILE A 54 19.99 -7.93 -23.73
C ILE A 54 20.80 -8.68 -22.67
N GLY A 55 22.06 -8.29 -22.48
CA GLY A 55 23.01 -8.95 -21.59
C GLY A 55 22.80 -8.60 -20.12
N CYS A 56 23.49 -9.36 -19.26
CA CYS A 56 23.41 -9.20 -17.80
C CYS A 56 23.84 -7.81 -17.35
N GLU A 57 24.84 -7.23 -18.00
CA GLU A 57 25.41 -5.91 -17.72
C GLU A 57 24.40 -4.76 -17.92
N SER A 58 23.40 -4.94 -18.77
CA SER A 58 22.35 -3.94 -18.98
C SER A 58 21.55 -3.65 -17.70
N CYS A 59 21.41 -4.66 -16.85
CA CYS A 59 20.73 -4.57 -15.57
C CYS A 59 21.71 -4.39 -14.41
N HIS A 60 22.76 -5.21 -14.35
CA HIS A 60 23.67 -5.28 -13.22
C HIS A 60 24.90 -4.35 -13.34
N GLY A 61 25.16 -3.81 -14.51
CA GLY A 61 26.41 -3.12 -14.83
C GLY A 61 27.55 -4.12 -15.06
N SER A 62 28.74 -3.59 -15.38
CA SER A 62 29.94 -4.39 -15.70
C SER A 62 30.96 -4.49 -14.54
N ASP A 63 30.74 -3.75 -13.46
CA ASP A 63 31.62 -3.76 -12.30
C ASP A 63 31.23 -4.87 -11.32
N HIS A 64 31.96 -6.00 -11.44
CA HIS A 64 31.68 -7.20 -10.65
C HIS A 64 31.90 -7.00 -9.15
N ASP A 65 32.87 -6.19 -8.75
CA ASP A 65 33.15 -5.91 -7.34
C ASP A 65 31.99 -5.16 -6.67
N ARG A 66 31.41 -4.20 -7.39
CA ARG A 66 30.22 -3.51 -6.92
C ARG A 66 28.99 -4.42 -6.84
N ILE A 67 28.86 -5.37 -7.78
CA ILE A 67 27.78 -6.37 -7.75
C ILE A 67 27.92 -7.25 -6.49
N LEU A 68 29.13 -7.76 -6.22
CA LEU A 68 29.41 -8.59 -5.03
C LEU A 68 29.17 -7.86 -3.70
N LYS A 69 29.44 -6.55 -3.65
CA LYS A 69 29.16 -5.70 -2.48
C LYS A 69 27.68 -5.32 -2.33
N GLY A 70 26.81 -5.72 -3.27
CA GLY A 70 25.39 -5.33 -3.28
C GLY A 70 25.15 -3.85 -3.63
N GLU A 71 26.15 -3.16 -4.17
CA GLU A 71 26.05 -1.75 -4.57
C GLU A 71 25.47 -1.56 -5.96
N ALA A 72 25.45 -2.58 -6.80
CA ALA A 72 24.84 -2.57 -8.13
C ALA A 72 23.35 -2.92 -8.05
N LYS A 73 22.54 -1.98 -7.57
CA LYS A 73 21.10 -2.17 -7.48
C LYS A 73 20.45 -2.20 -8.86
N VAL A 74 19.61 -3.20 -9.09
CA VAL A 74 18.71 -3.26 -10.25
C VAL A 74 17.39 -2.64 -9.84
N ASP A 75 17.20 -1.40 -10.17
CA ASP A 75 16.02 -0.61 -9.85
C ASP A 75 15.35 -0.03 -11.12
N LEU A 76 14.33 0.78 -10.90
CA LEU A 76 13.56 1.43 -11.96
C LEU A 76 14.44 2.18 -12.98
N THR A 77 15.57 2.74 -12.57
CA THR A 77 16.46 3.52 -13.44
C THR A 77 17.12 2.66 -14.52
N ARG A 78 17.29 1.36 -14.25
CA ARG A 78 17.83 0.40 -15.23
C ARG A 78 16.79 -0.01 -16.27
N CYS A 79 15.52 0.04 -15.93
CA CYS A 79 14.41 -0.34 -16.81
C CYS A 79 13.97 0.85 -17.71
N ALA A 80 14.02 2.07 -17.16
CA ALA A 80 13.49 3.28 -17.76
C ALA A 80 14.00 3.61 -19.18
N PRO A 81 15.29 3.41 -19.54
CA PRO A 81 15.77 3.74 -20.88
C PRO A 81 15.09 2.96 -22.00
N CYS A 82 14.71 1.71 -21.75
CA CYS A 82 14.04 0.84 -22.72
C CYS A 82 12.52 0.77 -22.52
N HIS A 83 12.03 1.01 -21.28
CA HIS A 83 10.62 0.96 -20.91
C HIS A 83 10.06 2.29 -20.36
N PRO A 84 10.23 3.43 -21.06
CA PRO A 84 9.90 4.75 -20.52
C PRO A 84 8.40 4.92 -20.22
N LYS A 85 7.52 4.31 -21.03
CA LYS A 85 6.07 4.38 -20.83
C LYS A 85 5.67 3.65 -19.54
N ALA A 86 6.09 2.40 -19.39
CA ALA A 86 5.77 1.59 -18.19
C ALA A 86 6.31 2.25 -16.92
N THR A 87 7.54 2.76 -16.97
CA THR A 87 8.18 3.48 -15.87
C THR A 87 7.40 4.72 -15.47
N LYS A 88 7.02 5.56 -16.43
CA LYS A 88 6.23 6.77 -16.17
C LYS A 88 4.86 6.46 -15.58
N GLU A 89 4.18 5.44 -16.11
CA GLU A 89 2.88 5.00 -15.60
C GLU A 89 3.01 4.43 -14.17
N HIS A 90 4.05 3.63 -13.91
CA HIS A 90 4.33 3.10 -12.58
C HIS A 90 4.60 4.23 -11.57
N GLN A 91 5.48 5.18 -11.90
CA GLN A 91 5.78 6.32 -11.04
C GLN A 91 4.57 7.21 -10.75
N ALA A 92 3.63 7.31 -11.69
CA ALA A 92 2.37 8.03 -11.50
C ALA A 92 1.33 7.23 -10.68
N SER A 93 1.58 5.95 -10.45
CA SER A 93 0.69 5.07 -9.70
C SER A 93 0.94 5.10 -8.19
N ARG A 94 0.05 4.48 -7.42
CA ARG A 94 0.26 4.28 -5.98
C ARG A 94 1.48 3.42 -5.67
N HIS A 95 1.82 2.47 -6.52
CA HIS A 95 3.02 1.68 -6.35
C HIS A 95 4.29 2.52 -6.54
N GLY A 96 4.30 3.44 -7.47
CA GLY A 96 5.43 4.37 -7.70
C GLY A 96 5.59 5.44 -6.62
N LEU A 97 4.50 5.78 -5.93
CA LEU A 97 4.55 6.72 -4.80
C LEU A 97 5.01 6.06 -3.50
N GLY A 98 5.13 4.76 -3.48
CA GLY A 98 5.50 3.99 -2.31
C GLY A 98 4.48 4.05 -1.19
N LEU A 99 4.80 3.46 -0.07
CA LEU A 99 3.96 3.49 1.12
C LEU A 99 3.88 4.83 1.82
N HIS A 100 4.80 5.73 1.49
CA HIS A 100 4.90 7.02 2.14
C HIS A 100 3.68 7.91 1.87
N THR A 101 2.92 7.65 0.85
CA THR A 101 1.83 8.50 0.38
C THR A 101 0.43 7.97 0.69
N GLY A 102 0.17 7.46 1.79
CA GLY A 102 -1.20 7.00 2.05
C GLY A 102 -1.43 6.48 3.44
N TRP A 103 -0.41 6.51 4.24
CA TRP A 103 -0.46 5.99 5.59
C TRP A 103 -0.64 7.10 6.60
N GLY A 104 -1.58 6.91 7.47
CA GLY A 104 -1.94 7.62 8.66
C GLY A 104 -1.56 9.09 8.75
N CYS A 105 -0.35 9.38 9.14
CA CYS A 105 0.12 10.73 9.43
C CYS A 105 0.19 11.67 8.21
N THR A 106 0.26 11.14 6.98
CA THR A 106 0.39 11.97 5.77
C THR A 106 -0.91 12.16 5.00
N ARG A 107 -1.95 11.43 5.37
CA ARG A 107 -3.19 11.28 4.59
C ARG A 107 -3.92 12.58 4.33
N ASN A 108 -3.85 13.54 5.25
CA ASN A 108 -4.55 14.82 5.22
C ASN A 108 -3.61 16.02 5.29
N LEU A 109 -2.33 15.84 4.96
CA LEU A 109 -1.40 16.96 4.98
C LEU A 109 -1.69 17.93 3.84
N PRO A 110 -1.81 19.23 4.11
CA PRO A 110 -1.80 20.26 3.08
C PRO A 110 -0.54 20.15 2.22
N ASP A 111 -0.63 20.53 0.94
CA ASP A 111 0.49 20.47 0.00
C ASP A 111 1.78 21.14 0.51
N ARG A 112 1.63 22.26 1.25
CA ARG A 112 2.74 22.96 1.92
C ARG A 112 3.52 22.12 2.94
N LYS A 113 2.95 21.01 3.44
CA LYS A 113 3.56 20.13 4.44
C LYS A 113 4.11 18.84 3.85
N LYS A 114 4.05 18.65 2.54
CA LYS A 114 4.62 17.47 1.87
C LYS A 114 6.13 17.33 2.11
N ASP A 115 6.84 18.44 2.26
CA ASP A 115 8.26 18.43 2.59
C ASP A 115 8.53 17.96 4.04
N GLU A 116 7.56 18.09 4.94
CA GLU A 116 7.65 17.56 6.30
C GLU A 116 7.60 16.02 6.32
N CYS A 117 7.09 15.39 5.25
CA CYS A 117 7.17 13.94 5.09
C CYS A 117 8.63 13.47 5.03
N ARG A 118 9.53 14.28 4.55
CA ARG A 118 10.98 14.00 4.54
C ARG A 118 11.57 13.90 5.94
N PHE A 119 10.93 14.45 6.95
CA PHE A 119 11.35 14.27 8.33
C PHE A 119 11.28 12.79 8.75
N CYS A 120 10.22 12.10 8.31
CA CYS A 120 9.99 10.70 8.63
C CYS A 120 10.55 9.74 7.55
N HIS A 121 10.71 10.21 6.33
CA HIS A 121 10.99 9.43 5.13
C HIS A 121 12.16 9.98 4.33
N ARG A 122 13.22 10.39 5.00
CA ARG A 122 14.44 10.85 4.32
C ARG A 122 15.15 9.68 3.64
N GLN A 123 15.36 9.82 2.36
CA GLN A 123 16.15 8.86 1.60
C GLN A 123 17.61 8.93 2.06
N GLY A 124 18.16 7.79 2.50
CA GLY A 124 19.55 7.66 2.91
C GLY A 124 19.86 8.10 4.36
N ASP A 125 18.85 8.41 5.16
CA ASP A 125 19.02 8.81 6.55
C ASP A 125 18.43 7.71 7.47
N GLU A 126 19.28 6.96 8.17
CA GLU A 126 18.86 5.84 9.01
C GLU A 126 18.11 6.27 10.28
N ALA A 127 18.41 7.45 10.81
CA ALA A 127 17.95 7.87 12.12
C ALA A 127 16.45 8.23 12.17
N PRO A 128 15.85 8.96 11.24
CA PRO A 128 14.43 9.31 11.30
C PRO A 128 13.48 8.15 11.10
N SER A 129 13.90 7.13 10.37
CA SER A 129 13.06 5.96 10.10
C SER A 129 12.76 5.16 11.36
N THR A 130 13.61 5.21 12.38
CA THR A 130 13.39 4.53 13.66
C THR A 130 12.41 5.24 14.58
N LEU A 131 12.18 6.55 14.38
CA LEU A 131 11.33 7.37 15.26
C LEU A 131 9.86 7.41 14.85
N VAL A 132 9.55 7.17 13.56
CA VAL A 132 8.19 7.40 13.01
C VAL A 132 7.78 6.30 12.03
N GLN A 133 8.26 5.10 12.21
CA GLN A 133 7.89 3.98 11.36
C GLN A 133 6.46 3.52 11.63
N CYS A 134 5.77 3.13 10.56
CA CYS A 134 4.56 2.34 10.70
C CYS A 134 4.81 1.07 11.52
N ALA A 135 6.04 0.55 11.46
CA ALA A 135 6.51 -0.61 12.20
C ALA A 135 7.01 -0.30 13.63
N ARG A 136 6.98 0.94 14.10
CA ARG A 136 7.36 1.25 15.48
C ARG A 136 6.43 0.61 16.52
N PHE A 137 5.26 0.23 16.07
CA PHE A 137 4.23 -0.43 16.86
C PHE A 137 4.55 -1.88 17.18
N LEU A 138 5.34 -2.49 16.33
CA LEU A 138 5.87 -3.81 16.55
C LEU A 138 7.37 -3.61 16.63
N LYS A 139 7.94 -3.61 17.83
CA LYS A 139 9.39 -3.72 18.00
C LYS A 139 9.84 -4.98 17.31
N GLN A 140 10.13 -4.87 16.03
CA GLN A 140 10.62 -6.00 15.24
C GLN A 140 12.15 -5.93 15.23
N SER A 141 12.77 -7.10 15.25
CA SER A 141 14.18 -7.17 14.93
C SER A 141 14.46 -6.62 13.53
N SER A 142 15.68 -6.20 13.27
CA SER A 142 16.09 -5.75 11.92
C SER A 142 15.80 -6.81 10.86
N GLU A 143 15.95 -8.08 11.22
CA GLU A 143 15.68 -9.23 10.35
C GLU A 143 14.19 -9.34 10.01
N MET A 144 13.31 -9.23 11.01
CA MET A 144 11.86 -9.25 10.74
C MET A 144 11.39 -8.02 9.97
N ALA A 145 11.95 -6.84 10.21
CA ALA A 145 11.67 -5.66 9.42
C ALA A 145 12.07 -5.87 7.95
N HIS A 146 13.25 -6.47 7.72
CA HIS A 146 13.74 -6.77 6.37
C HIS A 146 12.89 -7.83 5.66
N VAL A 147 12.63 -8.95 6.32
CA VAL A 147 11.90 -10.10 5.73
C VAL A 147 10.40 -9.81 5.62
N GLY A 148 9.82 -9.13 6.62
CA GLY A 148 8.39 -8.83 6.66
C GLY A 148 8.02 -7.56 5.90
N CYS A 149 8.34 -6.41 6.46
CA CYS A 149 7.82 -5.14 5.96
C CYS A 149 8.32 -4.80 4.55
N ASN A 150 9.62 -4.89 4.31
CA ASN A 150 10.24 -4.46 3.06
C ASN A 150 9.91 -5.37 1.87
N SER A 151 9.46 -6.60 2.11
CA SER A 151 9.03 -7.48 1.02
C SER A 151 7.80 -6.95 0.27
N CYS A 152 6.95 -6.16 0.96
CA CYS A 152 5.76 -5.56 0.38
C CYS A 152 5.90 -4.04 0.17
N HIS A 153 6.74 -3.40 0.98
CA HIS A 153 6.75 -1.95 1.14
C HIS A 153 7.88 -1.22 0.38
N MET A 154 8.57 -1.89 -0.52
CA MET A 154 9.60 -1.31 -1.39
C MET A 154 9.31 -1.53 -2.88
N VAL A 155 8.02 -1.50 -3.24
CA VAL A 155 7.57 -1.77 -4.62
C VAL A 155 7.81 -0.57 -5.55
N GLU A 156 8.02 0.62 -5.02
CA GLU A 156 8.16 1.86 -5.78
C GLU A 156 9.38 1.88 -6.72
N GLY A 157 10.43 1.17 -6.36
CA GLY A 157 11.65 1.08 -7.18
C GLY A 157 11.83 -0.28 -7.86
N SER A 158 10.89 -1.22 -7.69
CA SER A 158 11.11 -2.64 -7.98
C SER A 158 10.14 -3.18 -9.01
N CYS A 159 10.56 -3.22 -10.27
CA CYS A 159 9.81 -3.88 -11.34
C CYS A 159 9.71 -5.41 -11.12
N ASP A 160 10.73 -5.99 -10.49
CA ASP A 160 10.84 -7.43 -10.23
C ASP A 160 9.95 -7.93 -9.08
N SER A 161 9.27 -7.03 -8.37
CA SER A 161 8.19 -7.42 -7.44
C SER A 161 7.03 -8.11 -8.16
N CYS A 162 6.75 -7.71 -9.41
CA CYS A 162 5.73 -8.30 -10.28
C CYS A 162 6.36 -9.14 -11.40
N HIS A 163 7.39 -8.60 -12.07
CA HIS A 163 8.16 -9.31 -13.08
C HIS A 163 9.25 -10.14 -12.41
N SER A 164 9.17 -11.45 -12.51
CA SER A 164 10.14 -12.37 -11.87
C SER A 164 11.56 -12.06 -12.29
N LYS A 165 12.50 -12.15 -11.34
CA LYS A 165 13.93 -11.98 -11.61
C LYS A 165 14.40 -12.95 -12.67
N HIS A 166 15.24 -12.47 -13.58
CA HIS A 166 15.87 -13.13 -14.71
C HIS A 166 14.93 -13.65 -15.81
N SER A 167 13.78 -14.26 -15.48
CA SER A 167 12.84 -14.70 -16.51
C SER A 167 12.01 -13.55 -17.10
N THR A 168 11.71 -12.51 -16.33
CA THR A 168 10.83 -11.39 -16.71
C THR A 168 9.56 -11.86 -17.46
N ASP A 169 9.02 -12.99 -17.06
CA ASP A 169 7.94 -13.68 -17.75
C ASP A 169 6.60 -12.96 -17.49
N LEU A 170 5.94 -12.57 -18.57
CA LEU A 170 4.62 -11.93 -18.51
C LEU A 170 3.53 -12.88 -18.00
N ALA A 171 3.68 -14.20 -18.16
CA ALA A 171 2.72 -15.15 -17.60
C ALA A 171 2.74 -15.08 -16.07
N ILE A 172 3.95 -15.01 -15.46
CA ILE A 172 4.10 -14.82 -14.01
C ILE A 172 3.58 -13.47 -13.57
N ALA A 173 3.92 -12.39 -14.27
CA ALA A 173 3.44 -11.04 -13.92
C ALA A 173 1.92 -10.90 -14.05
N ARG A 174 1.29 -11.67 -14.95
CA ARG A 174 -0.16 -11.69 -15.18
C ARG A 174 -0.91 -12.66 -14.29
N ASP A 175 -0.21 -13.52 -13.57
CA ASP A 175 -0.87 -14.38 -12.58
C ASP A 175 -1.35 -13.53 -11.41
N PRO A 176 -2.64 -13.59 -11.04
CA PRO A 176 -3.17 -12.88 -9.86
C PRO A 176 -2.40 -13.18 -8.57
N ALA A 177 -1.78 -14.35 -8.45
CA ALA A 177 -0.90 -14.71 -7.32
C ALA A 177 0.30 -13.78 -7.18
N SER A 178 0.73 -13.10 -8.25
CA SER A 178 1.78 -12.08 -8.17
C SER A 178 1.34 -10.85 -7.37
N CYS A 179 0.06 -10.50 -7.39
CA CYS A 179 -0.53 -9.45 -6.57
C CYS A 179 -0.73 -9.90 -5.12
N ALA A 180 -1.10 -11.17 -4.95
CA ALA A 180 -1.36 -11.79 -3.65
C ALA A 180 -0.15 -11.77 -2.71
N LYS A 181 1.08 -11.72 -3.24
CA LYS A 181 2.30 -11.60 -2.41
C LYS A 181 2.23 -10.46 -1.40
N CYS A 182 1.50 -9.37 -1.74
CA CYS A 182 1.35 -8.19 -0.92
C CYS A 182 -0.12 -7.90 -0.57
N HIS A 183 -1.05 -8.18 -1.47
CA HIS A 183 -2.48 -7.90 -1.33
C HIS A 183 -3.24 -9.06 -0.69
N MET A 184 -2.79 -9.50 0.49
CA MET A 184 -3.39 -10.55 1.32
C MET A 184 -3.32 -10.19 2.80
N GLY A 185 -4.05 -10.93 3.61
CA GLY A 185 -4.05 -10.77 5.07
C GLY A 185 -5.10 -9.79 5.59
N PRO A 186 -5.10 -9.49 6.89
CA PRO A 186 -6.26 -8.90 7.55
C PRO A 186 -6.61 -7.47 7.10
N ASP A 187 -5.64 -6.69 6.67
CA ASP A 187 -5.83 -5.28 6.26
C ASP A 187 -5.74 -5.04 4.74
N HIS A 188 -5.24 -6.03 4.00
CA HIS A 188 -5.11 -6.00 2.53
C HIS A 188 -5.70 -7.25 1.86
N PRO A 189 -6.90 -7.73 2.22
CA PRO A 189 -7.42 -9.03 1.81
C PRO A 189 -8.00 -9.03 0.38
N GLN A 190 -7.41 -8.31 -0.56
CA GLN A 190 -7.93 -8.22 -1.92
C GLN A 190 -7.85 -9.58 -2.65
N TRP A 191 -6.82 -10.37 -2.37
CA TRP A 191 -6.68 -11.72 -2.90
C TRP A 191 -7.83 -12.62 -2.43
N GLU A 192 -8.06 -12.65 -1.11
CA GLU A 192 -9.10 -13.48 -0.49
C GLU A 192 -10.50 -13.08 -0.98
N MET A 193 -10.73 -11.78 -1.13
CA MET A 193 -12.00 -11.26 -1.64
C MET A 193 -12.23 -11.64 -3.08
N TRP A 194 -11.20 -11.47 -3.93
CA TRP A 194 -11.31 -11.75 -5.35
C TRP A 194 -11.43 -13.25 -5.61
N GLN A 195 -10.59 -14.10 -5.03
CA GLN A 195 -10.59 -15.54 -5.32
C GLN A 195 -11.88 -16.26 -4.92
N THR A 196 -12.65 -15.68 -3.97
CA THR A 196 -13.93 -16.20 -3.50
C THR A 196 -15.14 -15.45 -4.09
N SER A 197 -14.89 -14.45 -4.95
CA SER A 197 -15.94 -13.76 -5.71
C SER A 197 -16.32 -14.55 -6.96
N GLU A 198 -17.49 -14.23 -7.57
CA GLU A 198 -17.90 -14.77 -8.86
C GLU A 198 -16.81 -14.60 -9.94
N HIS A 199 -16.16 -13.43 -9.98
CA HIS A 199 -15.07 -13.17 -10.91
C HIS A 199 -13.88 -14.12 -10.70
N GLY A 200 -13.46 -14.33 -9.46
CA GLY A 200 -12.34 -15.21 -9.13
C GLY A 200 -12.66 -16.68 -9.41
N ILE A 201 -13.87 -17.12 -9.08
CA ILE A 201 -14.35 -18.47 -9.36
C ILE A 201 -14.38 -18.73 -10.88
N LEU A 202 -14.94 -17.80 -11.65
CA LEU A 202 -14.98 -17.88 -13.11
C LEU A 202 -13.56 -17.84 -13.72
N ASN A 203 -12.67 -17.03 -13.19
CA ASN A 203 -11.27 -16.99 -13.64
C ASN A 203 -10.61 -18.35 -13.48
N LYS A 204 -10.77 -18.97 -12.32
CA LYS A 204 -10.17 -20.28 -12.01
C LYS A 204 -10.77 -21.40 -12.84
N SER A 205 -12.07 -21.38 -13.08
CA SER A 205 -12.79 -22.48 -13.76
C SER A 205 -12.83 -22.35 -15.29
N ALA A 206 -12.89 -21.12 -15.80
CA ALA A 206 -13.11 -20.85 -17.22
C ALA A 206 -12.11 -19.86 -17.84
N GLY A 207 -11.13 -19.42 -17.06
CA GLY A 207 -10.05 -18.56 -17.51
C GLY A 207 -10.41 -17.07 -17.57
N ARG A 208 -9.39 -16.26 -17.84
CA ARG A 208 -9.41 -14.79 -17.80
C ARG A 208 -10.46 -14.13 -18.70
N LYS A 209 -10.88 -14.77 -19.77
CA LYS A 209 -11.88 -14.22 -20.69
C LYS A 209 -13.27 -14.12 -20.08
N LEU A 210 -13.61 -15.03 -19.17
CA LEU A 210 -14.92 -15.08 -18.51
C LEU A 210 -14.84 -14.56 -17.08
N GLY A 211 -13.72 -14.74 -16.37
CA GLY A 211 -13.48 -14.21 -15.05
C GLY A 211 -12.31 -13.22 -15.05
N PRO A 212 -12.56 -11.90 -14.95
CA PRO A 212 -11.48 -10.91 -14.93
C PRO A 212 -10.61 -11.10 -13.69
N ASP A 213 -9.29 -10.89 -13.89
CA ASP A 213 -8.29 -10.89 -12.83
C ASP A 213 -7.99 -9.46 -12.33
N CYS A 214 -7.00 -9.35 -11.43
CA CYS A 214 -6.57 -8.06 -10.87
C CYS A 214 -6.17 -7.07 -11.97
N GLN A 215 -5.39 -7.53 -12.95
CA GLN A 215 -4.89 -6.68 -14.03
C GLN A 215 -6.00 -6.26 -15.01
N SER A 216 -7.01 -7.08 -15.19
CA SER A 216 -8.16 -6.74 -16.05
C SER A 216 -8.86 -5.47 -15.59
N CYS A 217 -8.94 -5.25 -14.28
CA CYS A 217 -9.58 -4.08 -13.68
C CYS A 217 -8.58 -2.96 -13.36
N HIS A 218 -7.41 -3.28 -12.80
CA HIS A 218 -6.46 -2.29 -12.28
C HIS A 218 -5.34 -1.93 -13.26
N MET A 219 -5.13 -2.72 -14.30
CA MET A 219 -4.14 -2.49 -15.36
C MET A 219 -4.74 -2.62 -16.77
N PRO A 220 -5.88 -1.94 -17.05
CA PRO A 220 -6.56 -2.09 -18.34
C PRO A 220 -5.62 -1.72 -19.49
N ALA A 221 -5.66 -2.50 -20.57
CA ALA A 221 -4.76 -2.37 -21.74
C ALA A 221 -3.25 -2.45 -21.39
N GLY A 222 -2.89 -3.04 -20.26
CA GLY A 222 -1.49 -3.21 -19.83
C GLY A 222 -0.84 -1.96 -19.26
N THR A 223 -1.62 -0.97 -18.84
CA THR A 223 -1.07 0.20 -18.12
C THR A 223 -0.40 -0.23 -16.81
N HIS A 224 0.70 0.42 -16.45
CA HIS A 224 1.35 0.25 -15.15
C HIS A 224 0.85 1.25 -14.09
N ASN A 225 -0.15 2.05 -14.43
CA ASN A 225 -0.86 2.86 -13.44
C ASN A 225 -1.99 2.07 -12.78
N VAL A 226 -1.65 1.34 -11.71
CA VAL A 226 -2.61 0.53 -10.93
C VAL A 226 -3.65 1.37 -10.16
N SER A 227 -3.54 2.70 -10.22
CA SER A 227 -4.48 3.62 -9.54
C SER A 227 -5.71 3.96 -10.37
N SER A 228 -5.76 3.55 -11.65
CA SER A 228 -6.91 3.78 -12.53
C SER A 228 -8.20 3.22 -11.95
N GLY A 229 -9.27 3.98 -12.03
CA GLY A 229 -10.60 3.56 -11.57
C GLY A 229 -10.79 3.53 -10.05
N ILE A 230 -9.79 3.86 -9.25
CA ILE A 230 -9.89 3.88 -7.78
C ILE A 230 -10.48 5.22 -7.31
N THR A 231 -11.57 5.14 -6.55
CA THR A 231 -12.38 6.31 -6.13
C THR A 231 -12.09 6.81 -4.72
N MET A 232 -11.17 6.15 -3.99
CA MET A 232 -10.85 6.44 -2.59
C MET A 232 -9.38 6.18 -2.29
N ASN A 233 -8.88 6.72 -1.19
CA ASN A 233 -7.55 6.39 -0.69
C ASN A 233 -7.52 5.02 0.03
N SER A 234 -6.37 4.58 0.48
CA SER A 234 -6.17 3.30 1.17
C SER A 234 -6.99 3.17 2.46
N GLY A 235 -7.35 4.28 3.09
CA GLY A 235 -8.18 4.33 4.29
C GLY A 235 -9.70 4.40 4.01
N GLY A 236 -10.13 4.22 2.76
CA GLY A 236 -11.54 4.27 2.39
C GLY A 236 -12.14 5.67 2.32
N VAL A 237 -11.32 6.73 2.45
CA VAL A 237 -11.79 8.12 2.31
C VAL A 237 -11.94 8.45 0.83
N PRO A 238 -13.11 8.93 0.39
CA PRO A 238 -13.37 9.28 -1.00
C PRO A 238 -12.44 10.39 -1.49
N TYR A 239 -12.04 10.30 -2.75
CA TYR A 239 -11.39 11.43 -3.42
C TYR A 239 -12.37 12.61 -3.64
N PRO A 240 -11.86 13.82 -3.90
CA PRO A 240 -12.68 14.95 -4.31
C PRO A 240 -13.63 14.59 -5.46
N ALA A 241 -14.81 15.23 -5.50
CA ALA A 241 -15.93 14.83 -6.37
C ALA A 241 -15.54 14.68 -7.85
N GLY A 242 -14.81 15.62 -8.42
CA GLY A 242 -14.38 15.55 -9.83
C GLY A 242 -13.43 14.38 -10.12
N GLN A 243 -12.45 14.14 -9.25
CA GLN A 243 -11.52 13.01 -9.38
C GLN A 243 -12.26 11.67 -9.21
N ARG A 244 -13.19 11.61 -8.25
CA ARG A 244 -14.02 10.42 -8.01
C ARG A 244 -14.92 10.11 -9.20
N ALA A 245 -15.58 11.11 -9.80
CA ALA A 245 -16.43 10.93 -10.96
C ALA A 245 -15.64 10.36 -12.15
N LYS A 246 -14.47 10.95 -12.46
CA LYS A 246 -13.59 10.46 -13.52
C LYS A 246 -13.17 9.00 -13.28
N ALA A 247 -12.68 8.67 -12.08
CA ALA A 247 -12.29 7.30 -11.74
C ALA A 247 -13.46 6.33 -11.81
N ARG A 248 -14.69 6.76 -11.46
CA ARG A 248 -15.91 5.98 -11.58
C ARG A 248 -16.21 5.65 -13.04
N ASP A 249 -16.15 6.64 -13.92
CA ASP A 249 -16.42 6.46 -15.35
C ASP A 249 -15.36 5.54 -16.00
N GLU A 250 -14.11 5.66 -15.61
CA GLU A 250 -13.05 4.74 -16.02
C GLU A 250 -13.38 3.28 -15.63
N MET A 251 -13.77 3.04 -14.37
CA MET A 251 -14.13 1.69 -13.91
C MET A 251 -15.40 1.17 -14.61
N VAL A 252 -16.44 1.99 -14.78
CA VAL A 252 -17.65 1.60 -15.52
C VAL A 252 -17.29 1.20 -16.94
N LYS A 253 -16.39 1.92 -17.61
CA LYS A 253 -15.92 1.58 -18.97
C LYS A 253 -15.24 0.20 -18.99
N ILE A 254 -14.43 -0.11 -17.98
CA ILE A 254 -13.77 -1.42 -17.86
C ILE A 254 -14.82 -2.53 -17.68
N CYS A 255 -15.73 -2.37 -16.74
CA CYS A 255 -16.82 -3.32 -16.48
C CYS A 255 -17.71 -3.53 -17.71
N SER A 256 -17.89 -2.48 -18.53
CA SER A 256 -18.73 -2.51 -19.73
C SER A 256 -18.21 -3.41 -20.85
N GLY A 257 -17.00 -3.95 -20.69
CA GLY A 257 -16.51 -5.02 -21.56
C GLY A 257 -17.33 -6.32 -21.48
N CYS A 258 -18.04 -6.53 -20.36
CA CYS A 258 -18.86 -7.72 -20.11
C CYS A 258 -20.27 -7.38 -19.60
N HIS A 259 -20.45 -6.26 -18.89
CA HIS A 259 -21.71 -5.88 -18.25
C HIS A 259 -22.34 -4.65 -18.90
N ALA A 260 -23.68 -4.52 -18.80
CA ALA A 260 -24.35 -3.28 -19.18
C ALA A 260 -23.81 -2.10 -18.31
N PRO A 261 -23.53 -0.93 -18.88
CA PRO A 261 -22.99 0.21 -18.13
C PRO A 261 -23.84 0.63 -16.93
N SER A 262 -25.17 0.54 -17.06
CA SER A 262 -26.10 0.84 -15.97
C SER A 262 -26.00 -0.15 -14.82
N PHE A 263 -25.80 -1.43 -15.12
CA PHE A 263 -25.55 -2.46 -14.12
C PHE A 263 -24.23 -2.18 -13.38
N ALA A 264 -23.14 -2.00 -14.12
CA ALA A 264 -21.83 -1.71 -13.54
C ALA A 264 -21.85 -0.47 -12.63
N ARG A 265 -22.51 0.60 -13.07
CA ARG A 265 -22.65 1.83 -12.26
C ARG A 265 -23.40 1.58 -10.97
N ARG A 266 -24.54 0.90 -11.04
CA ARG A 266 -25.35 0.56 -9.87
C ARG A 266 -24.57 -0.27 -8.85
N GLU A 267 -23.84 -1.31 -9.28
CA GLU A 267 -23.05 -2.15 -8.37
C GLU A 267 -21.92 -1.36 -7.67
N LEU A 268 -21.28 -0.46 -8.38
CA LEU A 268 -20.27 0.42 -7.80
C LEU A 268 -20.89 1.46 -6.84
N GLU A 269 -22.09 1.94 -7.10
CA GLU A 269 -22.84 2.83 -6.21
C GLU A 269 -23.32 2.12 -4.94
N GLN A 270 -23.66 0.84 -5.02
CA GLN A 270 -23.91 0.01 -3.84
C GLN A 270 -22.65 -0.09 -2.95
N GLY A 271 -21.47 -0.23 -3.54
CA GLY A 271 -20.21 -0.15 -2.81
C GLY A 271 -20.01 1.19 -2.08
N ASP A 272 -20.41 2.31 -2.70
CA ASP A 272 -20.40 3.64 -2.07
C ASP A 272 -21.37 3.71 -0.87
N ALA A 273 -22.54 3.10 -0.98
CA ALA A 273 -23.52 3.05 0.12
C ALA A 273 -22.99 2.23 1.30
N VAL A 274 -22.44 1.05 1.03
CA VAL A 274 -21.79 0.19 2.07
C VAL A 274 -20.69 0.94 2.77
N ARG A 275 -19.81 1.61 2.01
CA ARG A 275 -18.74 2.43 2.59
C ARG A 275 -19.28 3.55 3.48
N SER A 276 -20.30 4.27 3.05
CA SER A 276 -20.87 5.38 3.81
C SER A 276 -21.50 4.91 5.12
N GLN A 277 -22.21 3.79 5.11
CA GLN A 277 -22.77 3.17 6.32
C GLN A 277 -21.65 2.69 7.26
N SER A 278 -20.63 2.04 6.74
CA SER A 278 -19.50 1.55 7.53
C SER A 278 -18.70 2.68 8.15
N LEU A 279 -18.54 3.81 7.44
CA LEU A 279 -17.91 5.02 7.97
C LEU A 279 -18.71 5.63 9.13
N ALA A 280 -20.04 5.61 9.08
CA ALA A 280 -20.88 6.08 10.17
C ALA A 280 -20.68 5.24 11.44
N ILE A 281 -20.63 3.92 11.30
CA ILE A 281 -20.36 2.99 12.39
C ILE A 281 -18.96 3.22 12.99
N LEU A 282 -17.95 3.38 12.13
CA LEU A 282 -16.59 3.65 12.57
C LEU A 282 -16.47 4.99 13.29
N LYS A 283 -17.17 6.02 12.82
CA LYS A 283 -17.19 7.35 13.44
C LYS A 283 -17.80 7.31 14.84
N GLU A 284 -18.87 6.57 15.04
CA GLU A 284 -19.49 6.38 16.37
C GLU A 284 -18.50 5.75 17.37
N ALA A 285 -17.72 4.76 16.94
CA ALA A 285 -16.67 4.17 17.75
C ALA A 285 -15.53 5.18 18.03
N GLU A 286 -15.11 5.94 17.04
CA GLU A 286 -14.07 6.97 17.19
C GLU A 286 -14.48 8.06 18.17
N GLU A 287 -15.71 8.55 18.09
CA GLU A 287 -16.27 9.50 19.04
C GLU A 287 -16.28 8.95 20.48
N THR A 288 -16.56 7.67 20.65
CA THR A 288 -16.48 7.00 21.95
C THR A 288 -15.06 6.99 22.51
N ILE A 289 -14.05 6.68 21.69
CA ILE A 289 -12.63 6.71 22.11
C ILE A 289 -12.19 8.14 22.48
N LEU A 290 -12.57 9.13 21.68
CA LEU A 290 -12.24 10.54 21.95
C LEU A 290 -12.89 11.07 23.23
N ASP A 291 -14.10 10.65 23.52
CA ASP A 291 -14.78 10.98 24.79
C ASP A 291 -14.04 10.37 25.98
N LEU A 292 -13.67 9.10 25.92
CA LEU A 292 -12.89 8.44 26.98
C LEU A 292 -11.51 9.10 27.18
N ASN A 293 -10.83 9.47 26.10
CA ASN A 293 -9.58 10.22 26.19
C ASN A 293 -9.76 11.57 26.88
N THR A 294 -10.87 12.27 26.59
CA THR A 294 -11.20 13.53 27.22
C THR A 294 -11.39 13.38 28.74
N LEU A 295 -12.04 12.30 29.14
CA LEU A 295 -12.29 11.95 30.54
C LEU A 295 -11.07 11.34 31.26
N GLY A 296 -9.95 11.13 30.56
CA GLY A 296 -8.76 10.50 31.13
C GLY A 296 -8.97 9.02 31.51
N LEU A 297 -9.81 8.31 30.74
CA LEU A 297 -10.17 6.91 30.98
C LEU A 297 -9.39 5.90 30.12
N LEU A 298 -8.58 6.41 29.21
CA LEU A 298 -7.62 5.59 28.47
C LEU A 298 -6.33 5.46 29.26
N ASP A 299 -5.63 4.35 29.09
CA ASP A 299 -4.32 4.18 29.68
C ASP A 299 -3.36 5.28 29.19
N PRO A 300 -2.46 5.76 30.03
CA PRO A 300 -1.52 6.81 29.64
C PRO A 300 -0.60 6.32 28.52
N MET A 301 -0.20 7.25 27.67
CA MET A 301 0.83 6.91 26.66
C MET A 301 2.14 6.55 27.36
N PRO A 302 2.85 5.49 26.92
CA PRO A 302 4.15 5.14 27.47
C PRO A 302 5.14 6.30 27.37
N ASP A 303 5.91 6.55 28.45
CA ASP A 303 6.87 7.65 28.53
C ASP A 303 7.94 7.64 27.42
N HIS A 304 8.28 6.43 26.96
CA HIS A 304 9.26 6.25 25.90
C HIS A 304 8.70 6.52 24.48
N ARG A 305 7.42 6.81 24.35
CA ARG A 305 6.80 7.04 23.06
C ARG A 305 7.15 8.43 22.55
N PRO A 306 7.78 8.54 21.36
CA PRO A 306 8.02 9.87 20.78
C PRO A 306 6.70 10.52 20.39
N PRO A 307 6.63 11.86 20.50
CA PRO A 307 5.45 12.60 20.08
C PRO A 307 5.19 12.37 18.57
N HIS A 308 3.90 12.36 18.20
CA HIS A 308 3.55 12.34 16.79
C HIS A 308 4.01 13.63 16.10
N PRO A 309 4.63 13.57 14.90
CA PRO A 309 5.26 14.74 14.27
C PRO A 309 4.32 15.94 14.07
N LEU A 310 3.02 15.69 13.91
CA LEU A 310 2.04 16.73 13.61
C LEU A 310 1.13 17.08 14.79
N SER A 311 0.85 16.12 15.66
CA SER A 311 -0.10 16.26 16.78
C SER A 311 0.55 16.19 18.15
N GLY A 312 1.87 16.05 18.23
CA GLY A 312 2.56 15.92 19.51
C GLY A 312 2.06 14.70 20.30
N PHE A 313 1.71 14.92 21.57
CA PHE A 313 1.15 13.88 22.44
C PHE A 313 -0.39 13.79 22.40
N GLN A 314 -1.06 14.50 21.48
CA GLN A 314 -2.50 14.37 21.34
C GLN A 314 -2.86 12.99 20.81
N LEU A 315 -3.97 12.45 21.29
CA LEU A 315 -4.51 11.21 20.75
C LEU A 315 -4.90 11.41 19.29
N VAL A 316 -4.31 10.59 18.42
CA VAL A 316 -4.70 10.47 17.03
C VAL A 316 -5.30 9.09 16.86
N THR A 317 -6.59 9.04 16.57
CA THR A 317 -7.32 7.79 16.29
C THR A 317 -6.92 7.23 14.92
N ASP A 318 -5.62 7.11 14.71
CA ASP A 318 -5.01 6.57 13.52
C ASP A 318 -4.70 5.09 13.75
N ALA A 319 -5.01 4.25 12.76
CA ALA A 319 -4.74 2.83 12.80
C ALA A 319 -3.27 2.47 13.13
N GLN A 320 -2.36 3.40 12.91
CA GLN A 320 -0.94 3.18 13.19
C GLN A 320 -0.54 3.43 14.64
N MET A 321 -1.37 4.12 15.39
CA MET A 321 -1.05 4.52 16.77
C MET A 321 -1.42 3.46 17.82
N LEU A 322 -2.10 2.39 17.41
CA LEU A 322 -2.78 1.48 18.32
C LEU A 322 -2.07 0.15 18.58
N TYR A 323 -0.84 -0.03 18.10
CA TYR A 323 -0.06 -1.25 18.33
C TYR A 323 0.84 -1.21 19.57
N GLU A 324 1.04 -0.05 20.14
CA GLU A 324 1.86 0.08 21.36
C GLU A 324 1.01 -0.16 22.60
N ASP A 325 1.63 -0.15 23.78
CA ASP A 325 0.98 -0.35 25.07
C ASP A 325 -0.17 0.63 25.27
N THR A 326 -1.30 0.28 24.68
CA THR A 326 -2.53 1.04 24.67
C THR A 326 -3.63 0.26 25.39
N SER A 327 -4.68 0.95 25.80
CA SER A 327 -5.81 0.35 26.47
C SER A 327 -6.51 -0.70 25.58
N HIS A 328 -7.19 -1.63 26.23
CA HIS A 328 -7.93 -2.69 25.52
C HIS A 328 -8.93 -2.13 24.50
N ILE A 329 -9.63 -1.08 24.86
CA ILE A 329 -10.63 -0.44 23.97
C ILE A 329 -9.99 0.20 22.73
N GLU A 330 -8.77 0.73 22.83
CA GLU A 330 -8.04 1.25 21.69
C GLU A 330 -7.64 0.13 20.73
N ARG A 331 -7.27 -1.05 21.24
CA ARG A 331 -6.99 -2.23 20.42
C ARG A 331 -8.24 -2.74 19.70
N LEU A 332 -9.40 -2.72 20.34
CA LEU A 332 -10.69 -3.02 19.69
C LEU A 332 -10.95 -2.04 18.53
N PHE A 333 -10.77 -0.75 18.76
CA PHE A 333 -10.94 0.27 17.73
C PHE A 333 -9.92 0.10 16.58
N PHE A 334 -8.68 -0.26 16.89
CA PHE A 334 -7.69 -0.56 15.87
C PHE A 334 -8.13 -1.74 14.97
N LYS A 335 -8.54 -2.87 15.57
CA LYS A 335 -9.08 -4.03 14.84
C LYS A 335 -10.23 -3.60 13.93
N MET A 336 -11.20 -2.89 14.51
CA MET A 336 -12.37 -2.38 13.81
C MET A 336 -12.00 -1.52 12.59
N LYS A 337 -11.11 -0.55 12.78
CA LYS A 337 -10.70 0.40 11.73
C LYS A 337 -9.78 -0.23 10.70
N LYS A 338 -8.77 -0.95 11.15
CA LYS A 338 -7.71 -1.47 10.29
C LYS A 338 -8.16 -2.72 9.51
N TYR A 339 -8.93 -3.59 10.15
CA TYR A 339 -9.28 -4.88 9.57
C TYR A 339 -10.73 -4.92 9.09
N ASP A 340 -11.68 -4.72 9.97
CA ASP A 340 -13.06 -5.09 9.68
C ASP A 340 -13.78 -4.05 8.80
N TYR A 341 -13.49 -2.77 9.00
CA TYR A 341 -13.89 -1.73 8.05
C TYR A 341 -13.23 -1.93 6.66
N ALA A 342 -11.93 -2.26 6.64
CA ALA A 342 -11.23 -2.50 5.38
C ALA A 342 -11.82 -3.70 4.62
N LYS A 343 -12.12 -4.80 5.31
CA LYS A 343 -12.76 -5.99 4.72
C LYS A 343 -14.16 -5.67 4.19
N THR A 344 -14.96 -4.93 4.97
CA THR A 344 -16.31 -4.53 4.54
C THR A 344 -16.27 -3.75 3.24
N VAL A 345 -15.52 -2.66 3.23
CA VAL A 345 -15.50 -1.72 2.09
C VAL A 345 -14.83 -2.35 0.87
N LYS A 346 -13.67 -2.94 1.05
CA LYS A 346 -12.94 -3.55 -0.07
C LYS A 346 -13.68 -4.76 -0.63
N GLY A 347 -14.31 -5.58 0.23
CA GLY A 347 -15.13 -6.71 -0.20
C GLY A 347 -16.32 -6.28 -1.06
N ALA A 348 -17.01 -5.20 -0.69
CA ALA A 348 -18.10 -4.64 -1.48
C ALA A 348 -17.63 -4.19 -2.87
N TYR A 349 -16.49 -3.48 -2.97
CA TYR A 349 -15.95 -3.04 -4.27
C TYR A 349 -15.33 -4.18 -5.11
N HIS A 350 -14.94 -5.29 -4.49
CA HIS A 350 -14.52 -6.50 -5.21
C HIS A 350 -15.68 -7.43 -5.56
N GLN A 351 -16.92 -6.94 -5.45
CA GLN A 351 -18.13 -7.66 -5.83
C GLN A 351 -18.25 -9.01 -5.10
N ASN A 352 -17.88 -9.02 -3.81
CA ASN A 352 -18.00 -10.19 -2.95
C ASN A 352 -18.84 -9.85 -1.71
N PRO A 353 -20.19 -9.85 -1.83
CA PRO A 353 -21.07 -9.48 -0.73
C PRO A 353 -20.98 -10.44 0.46
N ALA A 354 -20.72 -11.72 0.23
CA ALA A 354 -20.55 -12.71 1.29
C ALA A 354 -19.30 -12.40 2.13
N TYR A 355 -18.18 -12.13 1.48
CA TYR A 355 -16.95 -11.73 2.16
C TYR A 355 -17.13 -10.41 2.93
N ALA A 356 -17.70 -9.40 2.25
CA ALA A 356 -17.95 -8.08 2.85
C ALA A 356 -18.84 -8.18 4.09
N HIS A 357 -19.84 -9.07 4.07
CA HIS A 357 -20.74 -9.27 5.20
C HIS A 357 -20.07 -10.05 6.35
N TRP A 358 -19.63 -11.27 6.07
CA TRP A 358 -19.21 -12.19 7.14
C TRP A 358 -17.87 -11.82 7.77
N TYR A 359 -16.88 -11.43 6.96
CA TYR A 359 -15.55 -11.11 7.44
C TYR A 359 -15.34 -9.62 7.73
N GLY A 360 -16.30 -8.78 7.36
CA GLY A 360 -16.22 -7.33 7.53
C GLY A 360 -17.35 -6.75 8.33
N ASN A 361 -18.54 -6.59 7.75
CA ASN A 361 -19.65 -5.83 8.33
C ASN A 361 -20.21 -6.44 9.64
N ALA A 362 -20.26 -7.75 9.75
CA ALA A 362 -20.69 -8.41 10.99
C ALA A 362 -19.69 -8.11 12.12
N GLU A 363 -18.40 -8.31 11.86
CA GLU A 363 -17.33 -8.01 12.83
C GLU A 363 -17.30 -6.52 13.19
N LEU A 364 -17.42 -5.63 12.22
CA LEU A 364 -17.46 -4.17 12.44
C LEU A 364 -18.57 -3.76 13.41
N LYS A 365 -19.74 -4.39 13.33
CA LYS A 365 -20.86 -4.14 14.22
C LYS A 365 -20.64 -4.74 15.62
N MET A 366 -20.04 -5.92 15.68
CA MET A 366 -19.69 -6.56 16.95
C MET A 366 -18.63 -5.73 17.68
N ASP A 367 -17.60 -5.26 16.99
CA ASP A 367 -16.58 -4.37 17.56
C ASP A 367 -17.20 -3.09 18.16
N LEU A 368 -18.18 -2.48 17.47
CA LEU A 368 -18.87 -1.30 18.03
C LEU A 368 -19.61 -1.64 19.33
N ILE A 369 -20.24 -2.81 19.41
CA ILE A 369 -20.91 -3.27 20.63
C ILE A 369 -19.91 -3.46 21.77
N ASP A 370 -18.77 -4.08 21.48
CA ASP A 370 -17.71 -4.32 22.45
C ASP A 370 -17.07 -3.01 22.93
N ILE A 371 -16.78 -2.08 22.02
CA ILE A 371 -16.30 -0.73 22.35
C ILE A 371 -17.29 0.00 23.26
N LYS A 372 -18.57 -0.02 22.95
CA LYS A 372 -19.60 0.62 23.78
C LYS A 372 -19.73 -0.03 25.17
N SER A 373 -19.61 -1.34 25.23
CA SER A 373 -19.67 -2.10 26.48
C SER A 373 -18.46 -1.79 27.36
N GLU A 374 -17.26 -1.80 26.80
CA GLU A 374 -16.04 -1.45 27.50
C GLU A 374 -16.03 0.01 27.96
N ALA A 375 -16.51 0.91 27.11
CA ALA A 375 -16.64 2.34 27.48
C ALA A 375 -17.58 2.54 28.68
N ARG A 376 -18.70 1.82 28.75
CA ARG A 376 -19.58 1.85 29.92
C ARG A 376 -18.85 1.36 31.16
N ARG A 377 -18.17 0.22 31.06
CA ARG A 377 -17.39 -0.36 32.17
C ARG A 377 -16.33 0.61 32.71
N LEU A 378 -15.59 1.27 31.84
CA LEU A 378 -14.58 2.25 32.22
C LEU A 378 -15.21 3.47 32.94
N LYS A 379 -16.32 3.98 32.42
CA LYS A 379 -17.06 5.10 33.03
C LYS A 379 -17.66 4.73 34.41
N GLU A 380 -18.22 3.54 34.55
CA GLU A 380 -18.79 3.05 35.81
C GLU A 380 -17.71 2.85 36.88
N ARG A 381 -16.55 2.28 36.50
CA ARG A 381 -15.41 2.13 37.42
C ARG A 381 -14.97 3.49 37.97
N LYS A 382 -14.86 4.50 37.12
CA LYS A 382 -14.47 5.83 37.55
C LYS A 382 -15.51 6.51 38.43
N LYS A 383 -16.80 6.33 38.16
CA LYS A 383 -17.88 6.88 39.02
C LYS A 383 -17.90 6.30 40.41
N ALA A 384 -17.39 5.10 40.60
CA ALA A 384 -17.27 4.46 41.90
C ALA A 384 -16.12 5.04 42.74
N GLU A 385 -15.23 5.84 42.16
CA GLU A 385 -14.13 6.52 42.85
C GLU A 385 -14.66 7.82 43.51
N PRO A 386 -14.43 8.07 44.83
CA PRO A 386 -14.94 9.24 45.51
C PRO A 386 -14.39 10.55 44.94
N GLY A 387 -15.26 11.52 44.62
CA GLY A 387 -14.86 12.88 44.18
C GLY A 387 -14.89 13.19 42.69
N GLN A 388 -15.25 12.24 41.84
CA GLN A 388 -15.04 12.34 40.37
C GLN A 388 -16.16 13.05 39.56
N ALA A 389 -17.40 13.15 40.07
CA ALA A 389 -18.53 13.67 39.27
C ALA A 389 -18.36 15.15 38.80
N GLY A 390 -17.72 15.98 39.61
CA GLY A 390 -17.44 17.37 39.24
C GLY A 390 -16.31 17.52 38.21
N ILE A 391 -15.34 16.62 38.26
CA ILE A 391 -14.17 16.67 37.36
C ILE A 391 -14.55 16.30 35.92
N GLU A 392 -15.50 15.39 35.72
CA GLU A 392 -16.00 15.07 34.37
C GLU A 392 -16.60 16.29 33.66
N GLU A 393 -17.38 17.12 34.40
CA GLU A 393 -17.99 18.32 33.84
C GLU A 393 -16.92 19.38 33.53
N GLU A 394 -15.93 19.56 34.39
CA GLU A 394 -14.79 20.45 34.15
C GLU A 394 -13.99 20.03 32.94
N LEU A 395 -13.73 18.72 32.74
CA LEU A 395 -13.03 18.17 31.57
C LEU A 395 -13.83 18.39 30.28
N ARG A 396 -15.14 18.21 30.28
CA ARG A 396 -16.00 18.47 29.11
C ARG A 396 -16.02 19.97 28.77
N SER A 397 -16.11 20.83 29.77
CA SER A 397 -16.03 22.30 29.60
C SER A 397 -14.68 22.71 29.01
N LEU A 398 -13.60 22.16 29.54
CA LEU A 398 -12.23 22.40 29.06
C LEU A 398 -12.07 22.01 27.59
N LYS A 399 -12.59 20.82 27.21
CA LYS A 399 -12.62 20.36 25.83
C LYS A 399 -13.38 21.34 24.92
N GLY A 400 -14.57 21.77 25.33
CA GLY A 400 -15.36 22.71 24.55
C GLY A 400 -14.66 24.09 24.37
N ARG A 401 -13.87 24.54 25.33
CA ARG A 401 -13.03 25.75 25.19
C ARG A 401 -11.90 25.55 24.17
N PHE A 402 -11.27 24.41 24.18
CA PHE A 402 -10.23 24.06 23.22
C PHE A 402 -10.78 23.95 21.78
N GLU A 403 -11.88 23.25 21.57
CA GLU A 403 -12.53 23.09 20.27
C GLU A 403 -12.99 24.42 19.66
N ARG A 404 -13.38 25.38 20.49
CA ARG A 404 -13.72 26.76 20.05
C ARG A 404 -12.49 27.66 19.85
N GLY A 405 -11.28 27.12 19.99
CA GLY A 405 -10.04 27.88 19.80
C GLY A 405 -9.70 28.86 20.94
N ALA A 406 -10.38 28.76 22.11
CA ALA A 406 -10.14 29.60 23.26
C ALA A 406 -8.91 29.18 24.09
N LEU A 407 -8.28 28.06 23.77
CA LEU A 407 -7.09 27.55 24.44
C LEU A 407 -6.10 27.03 23.41
N SER A 408 -4.80 27.21 23.68
CA SER A 408 -3.75 26.52 22.91
C SER A 408 -3.72 25.02 23.25
N ALA A 409 -3.16 24.19 22.37
CA ALA A 409 -2.99 22.76 22.63
C ALA A 409 -2.14 22.50 23.90
N GLY A 410 -1.13 23.34 24.15
CA GLY A 410 -0.28 23.26 25.33
C GLY A 410 -1.01 23.58 26.63
N ASP A 411 -1.86 24.64 26.61
CA ASP A 411 -2.65 25.03 27.77
C ASP A 411 -3.75 24.02 28.06
N TYR A 412 -4.39 23.50 27.01
CA TYR A 412 -5.37 22.41 27.14
C TYR A 412 -4.75 21.17 27.79
N ALA A 413 -3.58 20.75 27.36
CA ALA A 413 -2.89 19.57 27.91
C ALA A 413 -2.51 19.77 29.39
N LYS A 414 -2.01 20.95 29.78
CA LYS A 414 -1.67 21.30 31.17
C LYS A 414 -2.88 21.31 32.08
N GLU A 415 -3.95 21.99 31.65
CA GLU A 415 -5.16 22.10 32.46
C GLU A 415 -5.87 20.75 32.60
N LYS A 416 -5.86 19.92 31.54
CA LYS A 416 -6.36 18.54 31.57
C LYS A 416 -5.60 17.70 32.57
N ALA A 417 -4.26 17.72 32.55
CA ALA A 417 -3.43 16.99 33.50
C ALA A 417 -3.75 17.39 34.95
N ARG A 418 -3.84 18.69 35.22
CA ARG A 418 -4.19 19.22 36.57
C ARG A 418 -5.56 18.77 37.05
N LEU A 419 -6.56 18.71 36.17
CA LEU A 419 -7.90 18.21 36.52
C LEU A 419 -7.88 16.72 36.83
N LEU A 420 -7.11 15.94 36.08
CA LEU A 420 -6.95 14.49 36.28
C LEU A 420 -6.21 14.19 37.59
N ASP A 421 -5.17 14.95 37.94
CA ASP A 421 -4.44 14.82 39.21
C ASP A 421 -5.30 15.15 40.45
N ARG A 422 -6.30 16.02 40.33
CA ARG A 422 -7.26 16.28 41.40
C ARG A 422 -8.24 15.15 41.65
N GLY A 423 -8.35 14.25 40.70
CA GLY A 423 -9.27 13.11 40.73
C GLY A 423 -8.64 11.81 41.21
N ASN A 424 -7.33 11.76 41.33
CA ASN A 424 -6.57 10.67 41.92
C ASN A 424 -6.17 11.02 43.34
#